data_472f328f22a58e8cfd5e999d6b48fecb
#
_entry.id   472f328f22a58e8cfd5e999d6b48fecb
#
_cell.length_a   1.000
_cell.length_b   1.000
_cell.length_c   1.000
_cell.angle_alpha   90.00
_cell.angle_beta   90.00
_cell.angle_gamma   90.00
#
_symmetry.space_group_name_H-M   'P 1'
#
loop_
_entity.id
_entity.type
_entity.pdbx_description
1 polymer ?
#
loop_
_entity_poly.entity_id
_entity_poly.type
_entity_poly.pdbx_seq_one_letter_code
_entity_poly.pdbx_strand_id
1 'polypeptide(L)'
;MLEIQRKITNTFYALLALPATAMGFALSIQIAALSWLMRTKYNLDLHEIGFVWAAGPIAGIIGQPIVGLISDNVWFWNGRRRPFILIGGTLAALMLFALPNIGAINDFLGIGNIIVVAVFVSLTLDLAINISFNPTRSIIADVTPEGVPRTKGYTWMQTVSGSFGVLAYAIGAIFGNYFLIYFGVFLVLAFSIIPMLFIKEPRELKPVEQLNNFQNSNTDWNQYLKLLFAHSFSWIGVQTMFVYMIGFVEQRLNPKSDDETGMILSISFLVLNAVGALLPAFVLEPITEKIGRVKTHIISLIFMSAGYLGIAIFAESKISLWILMAIAGIGWAAIVSLPFAIMSEKVDKNRMGLFMGIFNLSVVLPQLFVSLVLGYFIEQALDKSLIFIISSSTLFISALLWFLVKDSNLSIKKESIVSSSH
;
A
#
# COMPACT_ATOMS: atom_id res chain seq x y z
N MET A 1 27.45 11.82 -16.30
CA MET A 1 26.92 10.52 -15.79
C MET A 1 28.04 9.82 -15.05
N LEU A 2 27.74 9.25 -13.89
CA LEU A 2 28.68 8.40 -13.15
C LEU A 2 28.89 7.09 -13.93
N GLU A 3 30.04 6.42 -13.73
CA GLU A 3 30.39 5.23 -14.50
C GLU A 3 29.37 4.09 -14.32
N ILE A 4 28.86 3.91 -13.11
CA ILE A 4 27.79 2.94 -12.79
C ILE A 4 26.47 3.20 -13.55
N GLN A 5 26.22 4.45 -13.95
CA GLN A 5 25.02 4.87 -14.68
C GLN A 5 25.21 4.77 -16.20
N ARG A 6 26.44 4.79 -16.69
CA ARG A 6 26.75 4.62 -18.13
C ARG A 6 26.52 3.19 -18.62
N LYS A 7 26.81 2.21 -17.75
CA LYS A 7 26.53 0.80 -17.98
C LYS A 7 25.32 0.43 -17.14
N ILE A 8 24.14 0.35 -17.72
CA ILE A 8 22.91 -0.01 -17.03
C ILE A 8 22.96 -1.50 -16.63
N THR A 9 23.65 -1.77 -15.52
CA THR A 9 23.88 -3.11 -14.96
C THR A 9 22.76 -3.49 -13.99
N ASN A 10 22.68 -4.76 -13.60
CA ASN A 10 21.77 -5.21 -12.54
C ASN A 10 22.03 -4.49 -11.21
N THR A 11 23.30 -4.19 -10.89
CA THR A 11 23.70 -3.40 -9.71
C THR A 11 23.09 -1.98 -9.76
N PHE A 12 23.09 -1.35 -10.93
CA PHE A 12 22.45 -0.04 -11.08
C PHE A 12 20.93 -0.11 -10.88
N TYR A 13 20.27 -1.14 -11.41
CA TYR A 13 18.82 -1.33 -11.18
C TYR A 13 18.52 -1.61 -9.71
N ALA A 14 19.34 -2.42 -9.02
CA ALA A 14 19.19 -2.65 -7.59
C ALA A 14 19.31 -1.33 -6.80
N LEU A 15 20.37 -0.53 -7.10
CA LEU A 15 20.58 0.78 -6.49
C LEU A 15 19.40 1.74 -6.73
N LEU A 16 18.85 1.72 -7.94
CA LEU A 16 17.73 2.57 -8.34
C LEU A 16 16.41 2.17 -7.65
N ALA A 17 16.30 0.91 -7.23
CA ALA A 17 15.14 0.39 -6.50
C ALA A 17 15.13 0.80 -5.01
N LEU A 18 16.29 1.08 -4.40
CA LEU A 18 16.41 1.28 -2.95
C LEU A 18 15.55 2.43 -2.40
N PRO A 19 15.41 3.60 -3.04
CA PRO A 19 14.58 4.67 -2.49
C PRO A 19 13.10 4.30 -2.39
N ALA A 20 12.56 3.60 -3.39
CA ALA A 20 11.19 3.08 -3.34
C ALA A 20 11.05 1.98 -2.29
N THR A 21 12.09 1.17 -2.10
CA THR A 21 12.18 0.14 -1.06
C THR A 21 12.16 0.77 0.34
N ALA A 22 12.84 1.90 0.55
CA ALA A 22 12.78 2.63 1.80
C ALA A 22 11.34 3.02 2.17
N MET A 23 10.60 3.57 1.22
CA MET A 23 9.19 3.97 1.46
C MET A 23 8.28 2.77 1.67
N GLY A 24 8.44 1.70 0.89
CA GLY A 24 7.70 0.45 1.09
C GLY A 24 7.99 -0.19 2.45
N PHE A 25 9.24 -0.15 2.90
CA PHE A 25 9.62 -0.67 4.21
C PHE A 25 9.03 0.18 5.36
N ALA A 26 9.04 1.51 5.25
CA ALA A 26 8.39 2.41 6.21
C ALA A 26 6.88 2.14 6.35
N LEU A 27 6.18 1.93 5.23
CA LEU A 27 4.76 1.53 5.23
C LEU A 27 4.55 0.16 5.89
N SER A 28 5.44 -0.80 5.65
CA SER A 28 5.35 -2.13 6.29
C SER A 28 5.55 -2.06 7.80
N ILE A 29 6.47 -1.19 8.29
CA ILE A 29 6.63 -0.92 9.72
C ILE A 29 5.35 -0.32 10.30
N GLN A 30 4.75 0.65 9.63
CA GLN A 30 3.52 1.28 10.06
C GLN A 30 2.39 0.24 10.20
N ILE A 31 2.22 -0.61 9.21
CA ILE A 31 1.20 -1.68 9.25
C ILE A 31 1.48 -2.67 10.39
N ALA A 32 2.73 -3.11 10.57
CA ALA A 32 3.08 -4.10 11.58
C ALA A 32 3.03 -3.56 13.01
N ALA A 33 3.49 -2.32 13.21
CA ALA A 33 3.85 -1.83 14.54
C ALA A 33 3.01 -0.65 15.04
N LEU A 34 2.29 0.10 14.17
CA LEU A 34 1.61 1.33 14.60
C LEU A 34 0.50 1.04 15.61
N SER A 35 -0.48 0.20 15.25
CA SER A 35 -1.58 -0.15 16.16
C SER A 35 -1.07 -0.84 17.42
N TRP A 36 -0.08 -1.73 17.28
CA TRP A 36 0.57 -2.39 18.41
C TRP A 36 1.22 -1.38 19.36
N LEU A 37 2.02 -0.44 18.84
CA LEU A 37 2.71 0.57 19.65
C LEU A 37 1.73 1.52 20.36
N MET A 38 0.68 1.96 19.64
CA MET A 38 -0.35 2.83 20.20
C MET A 38 -1.12 2.13 21.32
N ARG A 39 -1.41 0.85 21.17
CA ARG A 39 -2.14 0.06 22.14
C ARG A 39 -1.27 -0.28 23.37
N THR A 40 -0.11 -0.88 23.15
CA THR A 40 0.70 -1.47 24.23
C THR A 40 1.52 -0.43 25.00
N LYS A 41 2.10 0.55 24.31
CA LYS A 41 2.95 1.56 24.96
C LYS A 41 2.17 2.78 25.43
N TYR A 42 1.21 3.25 24.64
CA TYR A 42 0.48 4.49 24.90
C TYR A 42 -0.93 4.27 25.44
N ASN A 43 -1.38 3.00 25.57
CA ASN A 43 -2.68 2.60 26.10
C ASN A 43 -3.86 3.26 25.38
N LEU A 44 -3.73 3.55 24.08
CA LEU A 44 -4.83 4.08 23.28
C LEU A 44 -5.88 3.00 23.04
N ASP A 45 -7.15 3.37 23.10
CA ASP A 45 -8.24 2.50 22.72
C ASP A 45 -8.35 2.37 21.18
N LEU A 46 -9.22 1.48 20.69
CA LEU A 46 -9.32 1.24 19.24
C LEU A 46 -9.88 2.45 18.49
N HIS A 47 -10.72 3.26 19.11
CA HIS A 47 -11.23 4.49 18.52
C HIS A 47 -10.12 5.55 18.38
N GLU A 48 -9.31 5.72 19.41
CA GLU A 48 -8.14 6.61 19.41
C GLU A 48 -7.08 6.18 18.39
N ILE A 49 -6.83 4.87 18.26
CA ILE A 49 -5.97 4.29 17.22
C ILE A 49 -6.51 4.65 15.83
N GLY A 50 -7.82 4.64 15.65
CA GLY A 50 -8.46 5.10 14.42
C GLY A 50 -8.06 6.52 14.04
N PHE A 51 -8.03 7.47 14.97
CA PHE A 51 -7.59 8.85 14.70
C PHE A 51 -6.14 8.89 14.22
N VAL A 52 -5.27 8.10 14.81
CA VAL A 52 -3.85 8.02 14.37
C VAL A 52 -3.74 7.49 12.94
N TRP A 53 -4.53 6.47 12.58
CA TRP A 53 -4.57 5.90 11.24
C TRP A 53 -5.23 6.79 10.18
N ALA A 54 -6.07 7.76 10.58
CA ALA A 54 -6.63 8.74 9.66
C ALA A 54 -5.56 9.64 9.01
N ALA A 55 -4.39 9.73 9.63
CA ALA A 55 -3.24 10.48 9.12
C ALA A 55 -2.81 10.05 7.70
N GLY A 56 -2.75 8.75 7.43
CA GLY A 56 -2.33 8.20 6.15
C GLY A 56 -3.20 8.66 4.96
N PRO A 57 -4.51 8.40 4.98
CA PRO A 57 -5.42 8.90 3.96
C PRO A 57 -5.38 10.41 3.77
N ILE A 58 -5.32 11.20 4.85
CA ILE A 58 -5.22 12.66 4.79
C ILE A 58 -3.93 13.07 4.07
N ALA A 59 -2.79 12.48 4.46
CA ALA A 59 -1.51 12.73 3.81
C ALA A 59 -1.52 12.33 2.33
N GLY A 60 -2.18 11.23 1.98
CA GLY A 60 -2.31 10.75 0.60
C GLY A 60 -3.12 11.70 -0.29
N ILE A 61 -4.21 12.27 0.22
CA ILE A 61 -5.03 13.23 -0.52
C ILE A 61 -4.25 14.52 -0.80
N ILE A 62 -3.49 15.01 0.17
CA ILE A 62 -2.82 16.30 0.09
C ILE A 62 -1.42 16.15 -0.53
N GLY A 63 -0.63 15.18 -0.07
CA GLY A 63 0.80 15.08 -0.36
C GLY A 63 1.10 14.69 -1.81
N GLN A 64 0.45 13.67 -2.34
CA GLN A 64 0.79 13.15 -3.67
C GLN A 64 0.57 14.14 -4.81
N PRO A 65 -0.59 14.85 -4.92
CA PRO A 65 -0.80 15.82 -5.98
C PRO A 65 0.13 17.03 -5.88
N ILE A 66 0.30 17.57 -4.66
CA ILE A 66 1.13 18.76 -4.44
C ILE A 66 2.59 18.45 -4.78
N VAL A 67 3.13 17.36 -4.25
CA VAL A 67 4.54 17.00 -4.50
C VAL A 67 4.77 16.62 -5.95
N GLY A 68 3.82 15.94 -6.59
CA GLY A 68 3.89 15.64 -8.02
C GLY A 68 4.08 16.92 -8.85
N LEU A 69 3.20 17.89 -8.64
CA LEU A 69 3.27 19.19 -9.35
C LEU A 69 4.56 19.96 -9.08
N ILE A 70 5.01 20.01 -7.82
CA ILE A 70 6.22 20.75 -7.44
C ILE A 70 7.46 20.04 -8.00
N SER A 71 7.58 18.72 -7.82
CA SER A 71 8.77 17.97 -8.24
C SER A 71 8.97 17.92 -9.75
N ASP A 72 7.94 18.18 -10.55
CA ASP A 72 8.05 18.26 -12.01
C ASP A 72 8.66 19.59 -12.49
N ASN A 73 8.50 20.66 -11.72
CA ASN A 73 8.83 22.02 -12.13
C ASN A 73 10.04 22.63 -11.41
N VAL A 74 10.55 22.02 -10.35
CA VAL A 74 11.61 22.60 -9.51
C VAL A 74 12.90 21.82 -9.65
N TRP A 75 14.03 22.55 -9.78
CA TRP A 75 15.39 21.99 -9.80
C TRP A 75 16.23 22.62 -8.69
N PHE A 76 16.60 21.81 -7.68
CA PHE A 76 17.51 22.22 -6.60
C PHE A 76 18.32 21.02 -6.07
N TRP A 77 19.43 21.26 -5.38
CA TRP A 77 20.37 20.23 -4.90
C TRP A 77 20.80 19.24 -5.99
N ASN A 78 21.05 19.76 -7.21
CA ASN A 78 21.48 18.99 -8.39
C ASN A 78 20.50 17.89 -8.84
N GLY A 79 19.22 18.11 -8.66
CA GLY A 79 18.20 17.19 -9.10
C GLY A 79 16.80 17.78 -9.08
N ARG A 80 15.87 17.07 -9.71
CA ARG A 80 14.44 17.34 -9.71
C ARG A 80 13.75 16.41 -8.71
N ARG A 81 14.08 15.12 -8.74
CA ARG A 81 13.52 14.10 -7.86
C ARG A 81 14.35 13.90 -6.59
N ARG A 82 15.66 14.00 -6.71
CA ARG A 82 16.62 13.81 -5.64
C ARG A 82 16.31 14.58 -4.36
N PRO A 83 15.98 15.90 -4.38
CA PRO A 83 15.68 16.64 -3.16
C PRO A 83 14.48 16.07 -2.40
N PHE A 84 13.43 15.68 -3.11
CA PHE A 84 12.22 15.13 -2.50
C PHE A 84 12.46 13.75 -1.89
N ILE A 85 13.29 12.91 -2.54
CA ILE A 85 13.71 11.61 -2.00
C ILE A 85 14.53 11.81 -0.72
N LEU A 86 15.47 12.75 -0.71
CA LEU A 86 16.30 13.03 0.46
C LEU A 86 15.48 13.61 1.62
N ILE A 87 14.66 14.64 1.36
CA ILE A 87 13.83 15.28 2.38
C ILE A 87 12.82 14.29 2.94
N GLY A 88 12.03 13.64 2.08
CA GLY A 88 11.00 12.72 2.51
C GLY A 88 11.59 11.49 3.21
N GLY A 89 12.67 10.90 2.69
CA GLY A 89 13.34 9.76 3.32
C GLY A 89 13.93 10.09 4.69
N THR A 90 14.60 11.24 4.83
CA THR A 90 15.13 11.69 6.12
C THR A 90 14.02 11.98 7.12
N LEU A 91 12.97 12.68 6.69
CA LEU A 91 11.83 13.00 7.54
C LEU A 91 11.06 11.72 7.95
N ALA A 92 10.88 10.76 7.04
CA ALA A 92 10.27 9.48 7.36
C ALA A 92 11.09 8.70 8.41
N ALA A 93 12.43 8.65 8.27
CA ALA A 93 13.29 8.02 9.26
C ALA A 93 13.20 8.71 10.64
N LEU A 94 13.17 10.04 10.67
CA LEU A 94 12.99 10.81 11.90
C LEU A 94 11.63 10.52 12.56
N MET A 95 10.56 10.43 11.78
CA MET A 95 9.22 10.12 12.31
C MET A 95 9.09 8.68 12.75
N LEU A 96 9.73 7.73 12.09
CA LEU A 96 9.85 6.35 12.59
C LEU A 96 10.56 6.30 13.94
N PHE A 97 11.63 7.08 14.12
CA PHE A 97 12.29 7.22 15.41
C PHE A 97 11.41 7.91 16.46
N ALA A 98 10.58 8.87 16.05
CA ALA A 98 9.66 9.57 16.94
C ALA A 98 8.51 8.68 17.44
N LEU A 99 8.03 7.68 16.67
CA LEU A 99 6.92 6.83 17.06
C LEU A 99 7.06 6.18 18.44
N PRO A 100 8.17 5.48 18.77
CA PRO A 100 8.35 4.93 20.12
C PRO A 100 8.65 6.01 21.16
N ASN A 101 8.90 7.26 20.77
CA ASN A 101 9.27 8.35 21.68
C ASN A 101 8.18 9.44 21.81
N ILE A 102 6.94 9.16 21.40
CA ILE A 102 5.81 10.12 21.45
C ILE A 102 5.60 10.65 22.88
N GLY A 103 5.72 9.81 23.91
CA GLY A 103 5.59 10.24 25.30
C GLY A 103 6.63 11.31 25.68
N ALA A 104 7.90 11.06 25.39
CA ALA A 104 8.98 12.03 25.65
C ALA A 104 8.80 13.34 24.85
N ILE A 105 8.30 13.25 23.62
CA ILE A 105 7.98 14.42 22.79
C ILE A 105 6.81 15.22 23.42
N ASN A 106 5.76 14.52 23.87
CA ASN A 106 4.62 15.13 24.54
C ASN A 106 5.04 15.90 25.80
N ASP A 107 5.89 15.29 26.62
CA ASP A 107 6.39 15.90 27.85
C ASP A 107 7.29 17.09 27.54
N PHE A 108 8.20 16.96 26.57
CA PHE A 108 9.10 18.04 26.16
C PHE A 108 8.34 19.26 25.59
N LEU A 109 7.29 19.03 24.81
CA LEU A 109 6.50 20.09 24.21
C LEU A 109 5.40 20.62 25.16
N GLY A 110 5.14 19.95 26.27
CA GLY A 110 4.10 20.33 27.23
C GLY A 110 2.68 20.30 26.66
N ILE A 111 2.40 19.45 25.65
CA ILE A 111 1.09 19.37 24.96
C ILE A 111 0.03 18.75 25.87
N GLY A 112 0.42 17.78 26.71
CA GLY A 112 -0.48 17.12 27.67
C GLY A 112 -1.50 16.17 27.05
N ASN A 113 -1.40 15.89 25.74
CA ASN A 113 -2.29 14.99 25.03
C ASN A 113 -1.50 14.11 24.05
N ILE A 114 -1.36 12.84 24.40
CA ILE A 114 -0.62 11.84 23.61
C ILE A 114 -1.22 11.62 22.22
N ILE A 115 -2.55 11.64 22.08
CA ILE A 115 -3.23 11.42 20.79
C ILE A 115 -2.84 12.51 19.79
N VAL A 116 -2.81 13.76 20.22
CA VAL A 116 -2.41 14.89 19.35
C VAL A 116 -0.99 14.71 18.83
N VAL A 117 -0.06 14.30 19.69
CA VAL A 117 1.33 14.05 19.30
C VAL A 117 1.42 12.82 18.39
N ALA A 118 0.69 11.75 18.68
CA ALA A 118 0.64 10.54 17.88
C ALA A 118 0.11 10.82 16.47
N VAL A 119 -1.00 11.56 16.36
CA VAL A 119 -1.57 11.98 15.07
C VAL A 119 -0.59 12.87 14.30
N PHE A 120 0.06 13.81 14.98
CA PHE A 120 1.04 14.70 14.33
C PHE A 120 2.26 13.92 13.81
N VAL A 121 2.83 13.02 14.59
CA VAL A 121 3.96 12.18 14.19
C VAL A 121 3.58 11.26 13.03
N SER A 122 2.41 10.61 13.09
CA SER A 122 1.91 9.74 12.05
C SER A 122 1.58 10.51 10.76
N LEU A 123 0.94 11.67 10.86
CA LEU A 123 0.66 12.53 9.70
C LEU A 123 1.95 13.00 9.03
N THR A 124 2.94 13.39 9.81
CA THR A 124 4.24 13.81 9.28
C THR A 124 4.99 12.65 8.63
N LEU A 125 4.90 11.42 9.20
CA LEU A 125 5.45 10.21 8.61
C LEU A 125 4.81 9.92 7.26
N ASP A 126 3.49 9.93 7.20
CA ASP A 126 2.75 9.66 5.97
C ASP A 126 2.98 10.73 4.90
N LEU A 127 3.04 12.01 5.29
CA LEU A 127 3.44 13.10 4.38
C LEU A 127 4.87 12.89 3.85
N ALA A 128 5.80 12.51 4.70
CA ALA A 128 7.19 12.25 4.32
C ALA A 128 7.30 11.09 3.31
N ILE A 129 6.55 10.00 3.54
CA ILE A 129 6.45 8.88 2.61
C ILE A 129 5.87 9.36 1.26
N ASN A 130 4.78 10.13 1.28
CA ASN A 130 4.15 10.65 0.06
C ASN A 130 5.03 11.67 -0.69
N ILE A 131 5.85 12.47 0.01
CA ILE A 131 6.85 13.36 -0.59
C ILE A 131 7.86 12.57 -1.44
N SER A 132 8.27 11.39 -0.99
CA SER A 132 9.24 10.54 -1.71
C SER A 132 8.59 9.61 -2.73
N PHE A 133 7.36 9.20 -2.55
CA PHE A 133 6.74 8.07 -3.27
C PHE A 133 6.70 8.25 -4.80
N ASN A 134 6.23 9.40 -5.27
CA ASN A 134 6.22 9.71 -6.70
C ASN A 134 7.63 9.97 -7.26
N PRO A 135 8.48 10.79 -6.62
CA PRO A 135 9.87 10.98 -7.05
C PRO A 135 10.67 9.68 -7.17
N THR A 136 10.50 8.71 -6.27
CA THR A 136 11.21 7.42 -6.35
C THR A 136 10.81 6.57 -7.55
N ARG A 137 9.60 6.73 -8.07
CA ARG A 137 9.14 6.10 -9.30
C ARG A 137 9.57 6.87 -10.53
N SER A 138 9.44 8.19 -10.49
CA SER A 138 9.75 9.06 -11.61
C SER A 138 11.24 9.07 -11.96
N ILE A 139 12.14 8.99 -10.97
CA ILE A 139 13.58 8.95 -11.21
C ILE A 139 13.99 7.79 -12.11
N ILE A 140 13.27 6.65 -12.05
CA ILE A 140 13.52 5.49 -12.92
C ILE A 140 13.32 5.88 -14.38
N ALA A 141 12.21 6.57 -14.69
CA ALA A 141 11.94 7.04 -16.05
C ALA A 141 12.95 8.10 -16.50
N ASP A 142 13.36 8.99 -15.59
CA ASP A 142 14.26 10.11 -15.89
C ASP A 142 15.70 9.64 -16.19
N VAL A 143 16.16 8.52 -15.62
CA VAL A 143 17.55 8.04 -15.75
C VAL A 143 17.72 6.77 -16.59
N THR A 144 16.61 6.15 -17.05
CA THR A 144 16.67 4.97 -17.92
C THR A 144 16.13 5.27 -19.32
N PRO A 145 16.74 4.71 -20.38
CA PRO A 145 16.18 4.79 -21.72
C PRO A 145 14.79 4.16 -21.80
N GLU A 146 13.99 4.61 -22.75
CA GLU A 146 12.68 4.02 -23.03
C GLU A 146 12.77 2.55 -23.47
N GLY A 147 11.66 1.84 -23.35
CA GLY A 147 11.55 0.43 -23.72
C GLY A 147 12.02 -0.53 -22.63
N VAL A 148 12.73 -1.57 -23.03
CA VAL A 148 13.16 -2.69 -22.15
C VAL A 148 13.95 -2.23 -20.91
N PRO A 149 14.92 -1.29 -21.01
CA PRO A 149 15.67 -0.84 -19.84
C PRO A 149 14.80 -0.19 -18.78
N ARG A 150 13.82 0.66 -19.18
CA ARG A 150 12.88 1.33 -18.27
C ARG A 150 11.94 0.31 -17.61
N THR A 151 11.39 -0.61 -18.39
CA THR A 151 10.57 -1.71 -17.87
C THR A 151 11.33 -2.53 -16.83
N LYS A 152 12.59 -2.88 -17.14
CA LYS A 152 13.47 -3.60 -16.21
C LYS A 152 13.69 -2.81 -14.92
N GLY A 153 13.86 -1.48 -14.99
CA GLY A 153 13.98 -0.62 -13.82
C GLY A 153 12.77 -0.71 -12.88
N TYR A 154 11.57 -0.62 -13.44
CA TYR A 154 10.33 -0.77 -12.66
C TYR A 154 10.14 -2.18 -12.11
N THR A 155 10.50 -3.21 -12.87
CA THR A 155 10.44 -4.61 -12.38
C THR A 155 11.38 -4.81 -11.19
N TRP A 156 12.63 -4.32 -11.28
CA TRP A 156 13.56 -4.37 -10.15
C TRP A 156 13.03 -3.62 -8.93
N MET A 157 12.51 -2.42 -9.13
CA MET A 157 11.90 -1.63 -8.05
C MET A 157 10.79 -2.43 -7.35
N GLN A 158 9.88 -3.00 -8.11
CA GLN A 158 8.74 -3.74 -7.55
C GLN A 158 9.18 -5.01 -6.82
N THR A 159 10.13 -5.76 -7.40
CA THR A 159 10.66 -6.99 -6.80
C THR A 159 11.40 -6.71 -5.50
N VAL A 160 12.34 -5.75 -5.52
CA VAL A 160 13.15 -5.44 -4.34
C VAL A 160 12.26 -4.84 -3.24
N SER A 161 11.42 -3.85 -3.58
CA SER A 161 10.52 -3.23 -2.61
C SER A 161 9.53 -4.22 -2.00
N GLY A 162 8.95 -5.11 -2.83
CA GLY A 162 8.04 -6.16 -2.35
C GLY A 162 8.75 -7.15 -1.42
N SER A 163 9.96 -7.58 -1.77
CA SER A 163 10.75 -8.50 -0.93
C SER A 163 11.09 -7.89 0.43
N PHE A 164 11.49 -6.62 0.46
CA PHE A 164 11.76 -5.91 1.71
C PHE A 164 10.50 -5.63 2.51
N GLY A 165 9.34 -5.44 1.86
CA GLY A 165 8.05 -5.34 2.55
C GLY A 165 7.72 -6.61 3.33
N VAL A 166 7.89 -7.78 2.71
CA VAL A 166 7.71 -9.09 3.38
C VAL A 166 8.76 -9.29 4.49
N LEU A 167 10.01 -8.91 4.22
CA LEU A 167 11.10 -8.98 5.20
C LEU A 167 10.83 -8.14 6.46
N ALA A 168 10.18 -6.98 6.33
CA ALA A 168 9.82 -6.15 7.48
C ALA A 168 8.95 -6.92 8.49
N TYR A 169 7.93 -7.62 7.98
CA TYR A 169 7.07 -8.44 8.85
C TYR A 169 7.82 -9.62 9.47
N ALA A 170 8.74 -10.25 8.73
CA ALA A 170 9.59 -11.32 9.27
C ALA A 170 10.51 -10.81 10.38
N ILE A 171 11.10 -9.63 10.22
CA ILE A 171 11.91 -8.98 11.26
C ILE A 171 11.07 -8.70 12.51
N GLY A 172 9.87 -8.12 12.35
CA GLY A 172 8.96 -7.88 13.46
C GLY A 172 8.55 -9.15 14.21
N ALA A 173 8.34 -10.25 13.46
CA ALA A 173 7.98 -11.55 14.02
C ALA A 173 9.13 -12.20 14.83
N ILE A 174 10.36 -12.07 14.36
CA ILE A 174 11.54 -12.76 14.94
C ILE A 174 12.21 -11.92 16.04
N PHE A 175 12.39 -10.63 15.79
CA PHE A 175 13.18 -9.73 16.65
C PHE A 175 12.31 -8.75 17.44
N GLY A 176 10.99 -8.73 17.21
CA GLY A 176 10.04 -7.83 17.85
C GLY A 176 9.91 -6.47 17.14
N ASN A 177 8.80 -5.78 17.44
CA ASN A 177 8.43 -4.55 16.76
C ASN A 177 9.33 -3.36 17.09
N TYR A 178 9.90 -3.28 18.28
CA TYR A 178 10.88 -2.23 18.60
C TYR A 178 12.14 -2.36 17.75
N PHE A 179 12.67 -3.58 17.61
CA PHE A 179 13.83 -3.81 16.73
C PHE A 179 13.48 -3.46 15.28
N LEU A 180 12.31 -3.87 14.80
CA LEU A 180 11.82 -3.54 13.46
C LEU A 180 11.80 -2.03 13.22
N ILE A 181 11.26 -1.24 14.16
CA ILE A 181 11.18 0.22 14.05
C ILE A 181 12.59 0.83 13.97
N TYR A 182 13.48 0.52 14.91
CA TYR A 182 14.82 1.12 14.94
C TYR A 182 15.71 0.68 13.79
N PHE A 183 15.62 -0.60 13.38
CA PHE A 183 16.26 -1.08 12.17
C PHE A 183 15.73 -0.36 10.93
N GLY A 184 14.43 -0.11 10.89
CA GLY A 184 13.78 0.64 9.83
C GLY A 184 14.23 2.09 9.74
N VAL A 185 14.49 2.78 10.87
CA VAL A 185 15.09 4.13 10.88
C VAL A 185 16.39 4.12 10.08
N PHE A 186 17.29 3.19 10.42
CA PHE A 186 18.58 3.06 9.73
C PHE A 186 18.40 2.72 8.25
N LEU A 187 17.58 1.73 7.93
CA LEU A 187 17.36 1.26 6.56
C LEU A 187 16.73 2.34 5.68
N VAL A 188 15.67 3.00 6.16
CA VAL A 188 14.98 4.07 5.42
C VAL A 188 15.92 5.23 5.14
N LEU A 189 16.73 5.63 6.12
CA LEU A 189 17.73 6.67 5.95
C LEU A 189 18.81 6.27 4.94
N ALA A 190 19.39 5.07 5.09
CA ALA A 190 20.45 4.57 4.21
C ALA A 190 19.94 4.41 2.76
N PHE A 191 18.78 3.82 2.57
CA PHE A 191 18.21 3.56 1.24
C PHE A 191 17.66 4.82 0.56
N SER A 192 17.40 5.89 1.30
CA SER A 192 17.05 7.19 0.74
C SER A 192 18.28 8.02 0.37
N ILE A 193 19.36 7.96 1.16
CA ILE A 193 20.54 8.82 0.97
C ILE A 193 21.57 8.17 0.04
N ILE A 194 21.96 6.91 0.29
CA ILE A 194 23.06 6.25 -0.43
C ILE A 194 22.84 6.23 -1.95
N PRO A 195 21.68 5.83 -2.48
CA PRO A 195 21.47 5.82 -3.93
C PRO A 195 21.65 7.20 -4.56
N MET A 196 21.25 8.25 -3.84
CA MET A 196 21.33 9.61 -4.35
C MET A 196 22.77 10.12 -4.50
N LEU A 197 23.76 9.48 -3.89
CA LEU A 197 25.17 9.75 -4.10
C LEU A 197 25.65 9.23 -5.47
N PHE A 198 25.04 8.17 -5.99
CA PHE A 198 25.43 7.46 -7.20
C PHE A 198 24.54 7.71 -8.41
N ILE A 199 23.38 8.38 -8.23
CA ILE A 199 22.44 8.69 -9.31
C ILE A 199 22.53 10.18 -9.61
N LYS A 200 22.76 10.51 -10.90
CA LYS A 200 22.71 11.90 -11.42
C LYS A 200 21.52 12.04 -12.35
N GLU A 201 20.68 13.03 -12.07
CA GLU A 201 19.55 13.37 -12.92
C GLU A 201 19.97 14.22 -14.12
N PRO A 202 19.38 14.01 -15.30
CA PRO A 202 19.56 14.92 -16.44
C PRO A 202 18.81 16.23 -16.16
N ARG A 203 19.46 17.37 -16.45
CA ARG A 203 18.85 18.69 -16.26
C ARG A 203 17.72 18.93 -17.27
N GLU A 204 17.93 18.50 -18.51
CA GLU A 204 16.94 18.56 -19.58
C GLU A 204 16.40 17.15 -19.83
N LEU A 205 15.10 16.96 -19.66
CA LEU A 205 14.43 15.76 -20.15
C LEU A 205 14.25 15.94 -21.66
N LYS A 206 14.61 14.92 -22.45
CA LYS A 206 14.18 14.88 -23.84
C LYS A 206 12.66 14.99 -23.86
N PRO A 207 12.07 15.88 -24.69
CA PRO A 207 10.63 15.89 -24.86
C PRO A 207 10.19 14.46 -25.18
N VAL A 208 9.26 13.93 -24.40
CA VAL A 208 8.57 12.71 -24.82
C VAL A 208 7.90 13.11 -26.12
N GLU A 209 8.36 12.57 -27.26
CA GLU A 209 7.55 12.61 -28.47
C GLU A 209 6.21 11.98 -28.08
N GLN A 210 5.25 12.86 -27.87
CA GLN A 210 3.87 12.43 -27.70
C GLN A 210 3.56 11.70 -29.00
N LEU A 211 3.58 10.37 -28.93
CA LEU A 211 2.99 9.53 -29.94
C LEU A 211 1.51 9.93 -29.98
N ASN A 212 1.20 10.92 -30.83
CA ASN A 212 -0.14 11.45 -31.09
C ASN A 212 -1.09 10.42 -31.72
N ASN A 213 -0.91 9.14 -31.43
CA ASN A 213 -1.69 8.02 -31.92
C ASN A 213 -2.61 7.40 -30.88
N PHE A 214 -2.91 8.10 -29.78
CA PHE A 214 -4.03 7.66 -28.95
C PHE A 214 -5.33 8.11 -29.64
N GLN A 215 -5.98 7.15 -30.35
CA GLN A 215 -7.36 7.34 -30.78
C GLN A 215 -8.17 7.84 -29.58
N ASN A 216 -9.09 8.80 -29.82
CA ASN A 216 -10.01 9.34 -28.83
C ASN A 216 -10.76 8.21 -28.12
N SER A 217 -10.20 7.69 -27.05
CA SER A 217 -10.88 6.72 -26.19
C SER A 217 -11.75 7.49 -25.22
N ASN A 218 -13.06 7.48 -25.44
CA ASN A 218 -14.01 8.07 -24.50
C ASN A 218 -14.02 7.26 -23.20
N THR A 219 -14.04 7.96 -22.07
CA THR A 219 -14.18 7.33 -20.77
C THR A 219 -15.57 6.72 -20.60
N ASP A 220 -15.65 5.43 -20.26
CA ASP A 220 -16.89 4.78 -19.84
C ASP A 220 -17.19 5.13 -18.37
N TRP A 221 -17.77 6.29 -18.15
CA TRP A 221 -18.09 6.79 -16.82
C TRP A 221 -18.97 5.84 -16.00
N ASN A 222 -19.90 5.13 -16.64
CA ASN A 222 -20.78 4.20 -15.95
C ASN A 222 -19.99 3.02 -15.38
N GLN A 223 -19.11 2.43 -16.17
CA GLN A 223 -18.26 1.32 -15.72
C GLN A 223 -17.21 1.81 -14.72
N TYR A 224 -16.67 2.98 -14.93
CA TYR A 224 -15.68 3.58 -14.02
C TYR A 224 -16.27 3.86 -12.63
N LEU A 225 -17.47 4.47 -12.53
CA LEU A 225 -18.13 4.72 -11.26
C LEU A 225 -18.52 3.43 -10.53
N LYS A 226 -19.01 2.40 -11.25
CA LYS A 226 -19.27 1.09 -10.66
C LYS A 226 -18.02 0.46 -10.06
N LEU A 227 -16.90 0.56 -10.76
CA LEU A 227 -15.62 0.07 -10.30
C LEU A 227 -15.17 0.81 -9.04
N LEU A 228 -15.22 2.16 -9.02
CA LEU A 228 -14.84 2.95 -7.85
C LEU A 228 -15.68 2.56 -6.62
N PHE A 229 -16.98 2.42 -6.80
CA PHE A 229 -17.89 2.06 -5.72
C PHE A 229 -17.62 0.65 -5.20
N ALA A 230 -17.47 -0.34 -6.09
CA ALA A 230 -17.12 -1.70 -5.72
C ALA A 230 -15.78 -1.79 -4.98
N HIS A 231 -14.76 -1.07 -5.48
CA HIS A 231 -13.42 -1.04 -4.89
C HIS A 231 -13.41 -0.37 -3.50
N SER A 232 -14.25 0.64 -3.30
CA SER A 232 -14.38 1.29 -1.99
C SER A 232 -14.82 0.32 -0.89
N PHE A 233 -15.73 -0.60 -1.17
CA PHE A 233 -16.13 -1.63 -0.22
C PHE A 233 -15.00 -2.63 0.10
N SER A 234 -14.13 -2.94 -0.87
CA SER A 234 -12.92 -3.73 -0.58
C SER A 234 -12.03 -3.03 0.45
N TRP A 235 -11.83 -1.72 0.31
CA TRP A 235 -10.96 -0.96 1.20
C TRP A 235 -11.57 -0.72 2.59
N ILE A 236 -12.90 -0.70 2.74
CA ILE A 236 -13.51 -0.73 4.07
C ILE A 236 -13.08 -2.02 4.80
N GLY A 237 -13.22 -3.18 4.17
CA GLY A 237 -12.87 -4.45 4.80
C GLY A 237 -11.38 -4.59 5.11
N VAL A 238 -10.54 -4.23 4.16
CA VAL A 238 -9.08 -4.29 4.30
C VAL A 238 -8.59 -3.36 5.41
N GLN A 239 -9.03 -2.10 5.40
CA GLN A 239 -8.61 -1.12 6.40
C GLN A 239 -9.09 -1.49 7.79
N THR A 240 -10.31 -2.00 7.94
CA THR A 240 -10.84 -2.45 9.23
C THR A 240 -9.94 -3.51 9.85
N MET A 241 -9.51 -4.49 9.07
CA MET A 241 -8.58 -5.52 9.54
C MET A 241 -7.21 -4.93 9.89
N PHE A 242 -6.60 -4.11 9.02
CA PHE A 242 -5.26 -3.57 9.28
C PHE A 242 -5.19 -2.72 10.54
N VAL A 243 -6.21 -1.90 10.79
CA VAL A 243 -6.22 -0.97 11.93
C VAL A 243 -6.54 -1.68 13.24
N TYR A 244 -7.58 -2.53 13.24
CA TYR A 244 -8.22 -2.99 14.47
C TYR A 244 -7.95 -4.46 14.83
N MET A 245 -7.23 -5.23 14.00
CA MET A 245 -6.92 -6.64 14.25
C MET A 245 -6.33 -6.89 15.64
N ILE A 246 -5.60 -5.92 16.20
CA ILE A 246 -5.02 -6.01 17.54
C ILE A 246 -6.08 -6.28 18.60
N GLY A 247 -7.25 -5.62 18.54
CA GLY A 247 -8.33 -5.83 19.48
C GLY A 247 -8.87 -7.28 19.46
N PHE A 248 -8.96 -7.89 18.27
CA PHE A 248 -9.30 -9.30 18.13
C PHE A 248 -8.24 -10.22 18.72
N VAL A 249 -6.97 -9.95 18.42
CA VAL A 249 -5.83 -10.75 18.93
C VAL A 249 -5.80 -10.70 20.45
N GLU A 250 -5.92 -9.52 21.06
CA GLU A 250 -5.95 -9.37 22.51
C GLU A 250 -7.10 -10.16 23.15
N GLN A 251 -8.31 -10.01 22.62
CA GLN A 251 -9.50 -10.60 23.23
C GLN A 251 -9.61 -12.11 22.99
N ARG A 252 -9.35 -12.58 21.75
CA ARG A 252 -9.64 -13.97 21.35
C ARG A 252 -8.47 -14.90 21.59
N LEU A 253 -7.24 -14.45 21.36
CA LEU A 253 -6.04 -15.27 21.50
C LEU A 253 -5.33 -15.10 22.84
N ASN A 254 -5.67 -14.06 23.59
CA ASN A 254 -5.18 -13.77 24.93
C ASN A 254 -3.65 -13.95 25.06
N PRO A 255 -2.84 -13.18 24.32
CA PRO A 255 -1.38 -13.29 24.34
C PRO A 255 -0.82 -12.98 25.73
N LYS A 256 0.29 -13.63 26.08
CA LYS A 256 0.89 -13.54 27.41
C LYS A 256 1.71 -12.26 27.63
N SER A 257 2.06 -11.57 26.56
CA SER A 257 2.86 -10.32 26.60
C SER A 257 2.60 -9.47 25.36
N ASP A 258 2.99 -8.19 25.46
CA ASP A 258 2.93 -7.25 24.35
C ASP A 258 3.81 -7.69 23.16
N ASP A 259 4.96 -8.31 23.44
CA ASP A 259 5.83 -8.88 22.40
C ASP A 259 5.16 -10.04 21.68
N GLU A 260 4.43 -10.89 22.39
CA GLU A 260 3.65 -11.96 21.79
C GLU A 260 2.53 -11.42 20.91
N THR A 261 1.85 -10.36 21.34
CA THR A 261 0.86 -9.65 20.53
C THR A 261 1.49 -9.11 19.25
N GLY A 262 2.63 -8.45 19.35
CA GLY A 262 3.39 -7.94 18.21
C GLY A 262 3.83 -9.04 17.24
N MET A 263 4.30 -10.17 17.76
CA MET A 263 4.67 -11.34 16.96
C MET A 263 3.47 -11.91 16.19
N ILE A 264 2.31 -12.08 16.85
CA ILE A 264 1.10 -12.59 16.21
C ILE A 264 0.67 -11.72 15.06
N LEU A 265 0.64 -10.39 15.26
CA LEU A 265 0.31 -9.42 14.22
C LEU A 265 1.31 -9.47 13.07
N SER A 266 2.62 -9.45 13.38
CA SER A 266 3.67 -9.48 12.36
C SER A 266 3.63 -10.74 11.51
N ILE A 267 3.42 -11.93 12.10
CA ILE A 267 3.27 -13.18 11.33
C ILE A 267 1.98 -13.16 10.49
N SER A 268 0.89 -12.62 11.01
CA SER A 268 -0.37 -12.51 10.26
C SER A 268 -0.19 -11.65 9.01
N PHE A 269 0.47 -10.50 9.13
CA PHE A 269 0.77 -9.63 8.00
C PHE A 269 1.85 -10.23 7.09
N LEU A 270 2.84 -10.95 7.64
CA LEU A 270 3.82 -11.71 6.85
C LEU A 270 3.12 -12.68 5.92
N VAL A 271 2.24 -13.52 6.46
CA VAL A 271 1.51 -14.54 5.70
C VAL A 271 0.62 -13.92 4.64
N LEU A 272 -0.18 -12.91 5.00
CA LEU A 272 -1.04 -12.17 4.09
C LEU A 272 -0.25 -11.58 2.90
N ASN A 273 0.86 -10.90 3.20
CA ASN A 273 1.67 -10.21 2.19
C ASN A 273 2.57 -11.17 1.40
N ALA A 274 3.05 -12.27 1.98
CA ALA A 274 3.80 -13.30 1.25
C ALA A 274 2.90 -13.96 0.18
N VAL A 275 1.68 -14.35 0.54
CA VAL A 275 0.68 -14.85 -0.41
C VAL A 275 0.36 -13.77 -1.46
N GLY A 276 0.13 -12.52 -1.01
CA GLY A 276 -0.14 -11.37 -1.88
C GLY A 276 0.98 -11.06 -2.88
N ALA A 277 2.23 -11.32 -2.53
CA ALA A 277 3.39 -11.09 -3.39
C ALA A 277 3.60 -12.23 -4.42
N LEU A 278 3.36 -13.48 -4.01
CA LEU A 278 3.65 -14.65 -4.85
C LEU A 278 2.51 -14.97 -5.84
N LEU A 279 1.27 -14.83 -5.41
CA LEU A 279 0.11 -15.23 -6.23
C LEU A 279 -0.06 -14.48 -7.54
N PRO A 280 0.17 -13.15 -7.64
CA PRO A 280 -0.05 -12.44 -8.91
C PRO A 280 0.73 -13.05 -10.08
N ALA A 281 2.00 -13.36 -9.87
CA ALA A 281 2.89 -13.86 -10.92
C ALA A 281 2.62 -15.32 -11.30
N PHE A 282 2.30 -16.17 -10.32
CA PHE A 282 2.24 -17.63 -10.56
C PHE A 282 0.83 -18.18 -10.73
N VAL A 283 -0.18 -17.51 -10.21
CA VAL A 283 -1.55 -18.04 -10.15
C VAL A 283 -2.57 -17.09 -10.78
N LEU A 284 -2.54 -15.79 -10.43
CA LEU A 284 -3.58 -14.87 -10.91
C LEU A 284 -3.46 -14.60 -12.41
N GLU A 285 -2.23 -14.45 -12.94
CA GLU A 285 -2.02 -14.20 -14.36
C GLU A 285 -2.60 -15.31 -15.25
N PRO A 286 -2.24 -16.61 -15.06
CA PRO A 286 -2.84 -17.71 -15.85
C PRO A 286 -4.35 -17.84 -15.70
N ILE A 287 -4.90 -17.52 -14.51
CA ILE A 287 -6.36 -17.56 -14.31
C ILE A 287 -7.03 -16.40 -15.03
N THR A 288 -6.46 -15.19 -14.97
CA THR A 288 -7.03 -14.01 -15.65
C THR A 288 -7.06 -14.18 -17.16
N GLU A 289 -6.10 -14.88 -17.75
CA GLU A 289 -6.10 -15.19 -19.18
C GLU A 289 -7.24 -16.12 -19.59
N LYS A 290 -7.65 -17.03 -18.70
CA LYS A 290 -8.70 -18.02 -18.97
C LYS A 290 -10.11 -17.50 -18.73
N ILE A 291 -10.35 -16.83 -17.61
CA ILE A 291 -11.70 -16.45 -17.17
C ILE A 291 -11.96 -14.94 -17.15
N GLY A 292 -10.93 -14.12 -17.42
CA GLY A 292 -10.98 -12.65 -17.38
C GLY A 292 -10.62 -12.06 -16.01
N ARG A 293 -10.22 -10.77 -16.02
CA ARG A 293 -9.72 -10.09 -14.83
C ARG A 293 -10.80 -9.84 -13.78
N VAL A 294 -12.00 -9.44 -14.22
CA VAL A 294 -13.12 -9.14 -13.31
C VAL A 294 -13.57 -10.39 -12.57
N LYS A 295 -13.74 -11.52 -13.27
CA LYS A 295 -14.12 -12.78 -12.63
C LYS A 295 -13.05 -13.29 -11.66
N THR A 296 -11.78 -13.19 -12.04
CA THR A 296 -10.66 -13.56 -11.17
C THR A 296 -10.68 -12.71 -9.90
N HIS A 297 -10.92 -11.40 -10.03
CA HIS A 297 -11.02 -10.49 -8.89
C HIS A 297 -12.18 -10.85 -7.96
N ILE A 298 -13.37 -11.13 -8.50
CA ILE A 298 -14.55 -11.55 -7.72
C ILE A 298 -14.25 -12.82 -6.92
N ILE A 299 -13.71 -13.85 -7.57
CA ILE A 299 -13.37 -15.12 -6.92
C ILE A 299 -12.36 -14.88 -5.78
N SER A 300 -11.34 -14.07 -6.03
CA SER A 300 -10.33 -13.73 -5.02
C SER A 300 -10.92 -12.97 -3.83
N LEU A 301 -11.85 -12.05 -4.06
CA LEU A 301 -12.58 -11.34 -2.98
C LEU A 301 -13.44 -12.30 -2.16
N ILE A 302 -14.08 -13.29 -2.79
CA ILE A 302 -14.86 -14.33 -2.07
C ILE A 302 -13.94 -15.15 -1.16
N PHE A 303 -12.75 -15.55 -1.63
CA PHE A 303 -11.77 -16.24 -0.80
C PHE A 303 -11.32 -15.39 0.40
N MET A 304 -11.06 -14.10 0.19
CA MET A 304 -10.68 -13.19 1.28
C MET A 304 -11.81 -13.00 2.29
N SER A 305 -13.04 -12.81 1.79
CA SER A 305 -14.23 -12.71 2.63
C SER A 305 -14.42 -13.99 3.47
N ALA A 306 -14.31 -15.16 2.83
CA ALA A 306 -14.40 -16.46 3.53
C ALA A 306 -13.27 -16.65 4.55
N GLY A 307 -12.05 -16.23 4.23
CA GLY A 307 -10.92 -16.22 5.16
C GLY A 307 -11.21 -15.38 6.41
N TYR A 308 -11.69 -14.14 6.22
CA TYR A 308 -12.03 -13.28 7.35
C TYR A 308 -13.24 -13.76 8.15
N LEU A 309 -14.26 -14.29 7.48
CA LEU A 309 -15.37 -14.92 8.19
C LEU A 309 -14.90 -16.15 9.01
N GLY A 310 -14.01 -16.95 8.41
CA GLY A 310 -13.37 -18.06 9.10
C GLY A 310 -12.61 -17.62 10.34
N ILE A 311 -11.89 -16.47 10.27
CA ILE A 311 -11.20 -15.90 11.45
C ILE A 311 -12.22 -15.54 12.53
N ALA A 312 -13.30 -14.85 12.19
CA ALA A 312 -14.32 -14.46 13.16
C ALA A 312 -14.93 -15.65 13.91
N ILE A 313 -15.08 -16.79 13.23
CA ILE A 313 -15.78 -17.96 13.77
C ILE A 313 -14.83 -18.98 14.38
N PHE A 314 -13.69 -19.27 13.74
CA PHE A 314 -12.86 -20.45 14.02
C PHE A 314 -11.44 -20.14 14.53
N ALA A 315 -11.00 -18.86 14.54
CA ALA A 315 -9.64 -18.56 14.97
C ALA A 315 -9.51 -18.53 16.50
N GLU A 316 -9.33 -19.70 17.09
CA GLU A 316 -9.09 -19.87 18.53
C GLU A 316 -7.60 -20.07 18.87
N SER A 317 -6.74 -20.16 17.86
CA SER A 317 -5.29 -20.32 18.00
C SER A 317 -4.55 -19.45 16.99
N LYS A 318 -3.27 -19.19 17.29
CA LYS A 318 -2.38 -18.47 16.35
C LYS A 318 -2.29 -19.17 15.01
N ILE A 319 -2.21 -20.51 15.01
CA ILE A 319 -2.07 -21.31 13.79
C ILE A 319 -3.33 -21.20 12.92
N SER A 320 -4.52 -21.32 13.52
CA SER A 320 -5.78 -21.17 12.78
C SER A 320 -5.92 -19.76 12.20
N LEU A 321 -5.53 -18.72 12.95
CA LEU A 321 -5.48 -17.35 12.46
C LEU A 321 -4.55 -17.23 11.23
N TRP A 322 -3.32 -17.75 11.31
CA TRP A 322 -2.35 -17.61 10.21
C TRP A 322 -2.77 -18.40 8.95
N ILE A 323 -3.36 -19.58 9.09
CA ILE A 323 -3.90 -20.33 7.95
C ILE A 323 -5.02 -19.54 7.26
N LEU A 324 -5.94 -18.96 8.03
CA LEU A 324 -7.04 -18.17 7.50
C LEU A 324 -6.55 -16.84 6.88
N MET A 325 -5.49 -16.23 7.43
CA MET A 325 -4.81 -15.07 6.83
C MET A 325 -4.13 -15.44 5.50
N ALA A 326 -3.62 -16.67 5.34
CA ALA A 326 -3.12 -17.13 4.04
C ALA A 326 -4.24 -17.20 2.98
N ILE A 327 -5.42 -17.69 3.37
CA ILE A 327 -6.61 -17.70 2.49
C ILE A 327 -7.01 -16.25 2.13
N ALA A 328 -7.02 -15.35 3.11
CA ALA A 328 -7.30 -13.94 2.88
C ALA A 328 -6.25 -13.27 1.95
N GLY A 329 -5.01 -13.73 1.99
CA GLY A 329 -3.93 -13.28 1.11
C GLY A 329 -4.22 -13.45 -0.38
N ILE A 330 -5.08 -14.40 -0.77
CA ILE A 330 -5.52 -14.59 -2.16
C ILE A 330 -6.27 -13.35 -2.65
N GLY A 331 -7.18 -12.81 -1.84
CA GLY A 331 -7.91 -11.59 -2.20
C GLY A 331 -7.02 -10.35 -2.11
N TRP A 332 -6.10 -10.30 -1.15
CA TRP A 332 -5.13 -9.21 -1.06
C TRP A 332 -4.30 -9.08 -2.35
N ALA A 333 -3.79 -10.20 -2.87
CA ALA A 333 -3.08 -10.23 -4.15
C ALA A 333 -3.89 -9.60 -5.30
N ALA A 334 -5.19 -9.90 -5.36
CA ALA A 334 -6.08 -9.38 -6.39
C ALA A 334 -6.43 -7.89 -6.17
N ILE A 335 -6.65 -7.45 -4.93
CA ILE A 335 -6.99 -6.06 -4.60
C ILE A 335 -5.87 -5.09 -4.98
N VAL A 336 -4.62 -5.47 -4.76
CA VAL A 336 -3.48 -4.59 -5.06
C VAL A 336 -3.07 -4.58 -6.53
N SER A 337 -3.56 -5.52 -7.35
CA SER A 337 -3.12 -5.68 -8.74
C SER A 337 -4.22 -5.44 -9.78
N LEU A 338 -5.37 -6.11 -9.66
CA LEU A 338 -6.37 -6.17 -10.72
C LEU A 338 -7.22 -4.90 -10.90
N PRO A 339 -7.71 -4.21 -9.86
CA PRO A 339 -8.59 -3.05 -10.01
C PRO A 339 -7.95 -1.93 -10.81
N PHE A 340 -6.65 -1.70 -10.60
CA PHE A 340 -5.88 -0.71 -11.34
C PHE A 340 -5.79 -1.05 -12.83
N ALA A 341 -5.52 -2.31 -13.17
CA ALA A 341 -5.46 -2.77 -14.54
C ALA A 341 -6.84 -2.68 -15.23
N ILE A 342 -7.92 -3.06 -14.52
CA ILE A 342 -9.29 -2.97 -15.04
C ILE A 342 -9.70 -1.51 -15.25
N MET A 343 -9.36 -0.62 -14.30
CA MET A 343 -9.62 0.82 -14.36
C MET A 343 -8.97 1.44 -15.59
N SER A 344 -7.70 1.14 -15.85
CA SER A 344 -6.94 1.72 -16.96
C SER A 344 -7.52 1.43 -18.35
N GLU A 345 -8.38 0.42 -18.47
CA GLU A 345 -9.09 0.06 -19.70
C GLU A 345 -10.43 0.79 -19.88
N LYS A 346 -10.94 1.44 -18.82
CA LYS A 346 -12.26 2.11 -18.83
C LYS A 346 -12.17 3.62 -19.03
N VAL A 347 -10.97 4.18 -18.95
CA VAL A 347 -10.74 5.62 -18.91
C VAL A 347 -9.94 6.12 -20.11
N ASP A 348 -10.09 7.40 -20.42
CA ASP A 348 -9.29 8.07 -21.45
C ASP A 348 -7.82 8.04 -21.07
N LYS A 349 -7.01 7.39 -21.91
CA LYS A 349 -5.57 7.23 -21.72
C LYS A 349 -4.82 8.58 -21.70
N ASN A 350 -5.34 9.59 -22.39
CA ASN A 350 -4.75 10.94 -22.41
C ASN A 350 -4.90 11.65 -21.05
N ARG A 351 -5.84 11.20 -20.20
CA ARG A 351 -6.14 11.75 -18.89
C ARG A 351 -5.86 10.75 -17.75
N MET A 352 -5.02 9.78 -18.00
CA MET A 352 -4.74 8.69 -17.03
C MET A 352 -4.37 9.21 -15.64
N GLY A 353 -3.55 10.26 -15.54
CA GLY A 353 -3.18 10.84 -14.25
C GLY A 353 -4.35 11.36 -13.43
N LEU A 354 -5.32 12.03 -14.09
CA LEU A 354 -6.55 12.48 -13.45
C LEU A 354 -7.39 11.29 -12.94
N PHE A 355 -7.57 10.28 -13.78
CA PHE A 355 -8.37 9.10 -13.42
C PHE A 355 -7.70 8.25 -12.34
N MET A 356 -6.37 8.20 -12.31
CA MET A 356 -5.61 7.61 -11.19
C MET A 356 -5.86 8.35 -9.87
N GLY A 357 -5.88 9.68 -9.90
CA GLY A 357 -6.20 10.50 -8.74
C GLY A 357 -7.62 10.24 -8.22
N ILE A 358 -8.62 10.20 -9.12
CA ILE A 358 -10.00 9.88 -8.76
C ILE A 358 -10.11 8.44 -8.26
N PHE A 359 -9.39 7.48 -8.89
CA PHE A 359 -9.36 6.09 -8.44
C PHE A 359 -8.81 5.98 -7.01
N ASN A 360 -7.79 6.78 -6.66
CA ASN A 360 -7.25 6.79 -5.31
C ASN A 360 -8.30 7.24 -4.26
N LEU A 361 -9.30 8.04 -4.64
CA LEU A 361 -10.40 8.38 -3.71
C LEU A 361 -11.20 7.15 -3.29
N SER A 362 -11.32 6.13 -4.15
CA SER A 362 -11.97 4.86 -3.79
C SER A 362 -11.18 4.03 -2.76
N VAL A 363 -9.96 4.43 -2.47
CA VAL A 363 -9.08 3.87 -1.43
C VAL A 363 -9.15 4.74 -0.17
N VAL A 364 -8.80 6.02 -0.30
CA VAL A 364 -8.56 6.89 0.87
C VAL A 364 -9.85 7.33 1.58
N LEU A 365 -10.97 7.52 0.86
CA LEU A 365 -12.25 7.87 1.52
C LEU A 365 -12.78 6.72 2.40
N PRO A 366 -12.82 5.45 1.94
CA PRO A 366 -13.11 4.31 2.81
C PRO A 366 -12.17 4.19 4.01
N GLN A 367 -10.88 4.42 3.81
CA GLN A 367 -9.90 4.38 4.90
C GLN A 367 -10.19 5.45 5.97
N LEU A 368 -10.55 6.68 5.55
CA LEU A 368 -11.00 7.72 6.48
C LEU A 368 -12.29 7.33 7.22
N PHE A 369 -13.27 6.79 6.51
CA PHE A 369 -14.51 6.32 7.12
C PHE A 369 -14.24 5.26 8.19
N VAL A 370 -13.41 4.26 7.87
CA VAL A 370 -13.02 3.22 8.84
C VAL A 370 -12.31 3.82 10.05
N SER A 371 -11.33 4.69 9.81
CA SER A 371 -10.48 5.26 10.86
C SER A 371 -11.26 6.22 11.79
N LEU A 372 -12.16 7.04 11.23
CA LEU A 372 -12.85 8.08 12.01
C LEU A 372 -14.21 7.63 12.56
N VAL A 373 -14.87 6.66 11.92
CA VAL A 373 -16.24 6.27 12.25
C VAL A 373 -16.29 4.86 12.84
N LEU A 374 -15.74 3.85 12.15
CA LEU A 374 -15.88 2.46 12.58
C LEU A 374 -15.15 2.16 13.90
N GLY A 375 -14.04 2.85 14.18
CA GLY A 375 -13.29 2.69 15.42
C GLY A 375 -14.16 2.83 16.67
N TYR A 376 -15.08 3.80 16.69
CA TYR A 376 -16.01 3.98 17.81
C TYR A 376 -16.91 2.76 18.02
N PHE A 377 -17.54 2.24 16.97
CA PHE A 377 -18.42 1.08 17.06
C PHE A 377 -17.68 -0.21 17.43
N ILE A 378 -16.45 -0.37 16.89
CA ILE A 378 -15.60 -1.52 17.21
C ILE A 378 -15.15 -1.47 18.67
N GLU A 379 -14.81 -0.29 19.20
CA GLU A 379 -14.44 -0.15 20.61
C GLU A 379 -15.59 -0.50 21.55
N GLN A 380 -16.80 -0.06 21.25
CA GLN A 380 -17.99 -0.37 22.04
C GLN A 380 -18.48 -1.83 21.93
N ALA A 381 -18.02 -2.58 20.92
CA ALA A 381 -18.45 -3.94 20.71
C ALA A 381 -17.91 -4.88 21.81
N LEU A 382 -18.78 -5.68 22.39
CA LEU A 382 -18.41 -6.68 23.41
C LEU A 382 -17.54 -7.80 22.82
N ASP A 383 -17.78 -8.17 21.57
CA ASP A 383 -17.01 -9.19 20.84
C ASP A 383 -16.23 -8.55 19.69
N LYS A 384 -14.90 -8.57 19.78
CA LYS A 384 -13.99 -8.01 18.75
C LYS A 384 -13.93 -8.86 17.47
N SER A 385 -14.60 -10.01 17.42
CA SER A 385 -14.84 -10.74 16.16
C SER A 385 -15.63 -9.88 15.15
N LEU A 386 -16.34 -8.84 15.63
CA LEU A 386 -16.99 -7.84 14.80
C LEU A 386 -16.04 -7.23 13.76
N ILE A 387 -14.75 -7.07 14.07
CA ILE A 387 -13.72 -6.58 13.15
C ILE A 387 -13.71 -7.41 11.87
N PHE A 388 -13.60 -8.72 12.01
CA PHE A 388 -13.55 -9.65 10.88
C PHE A 388 -14.91 -9.89 10.24
N ILE A 389 -16.01 -9.75 10.98
CA ILE A 389 -17.38 -9.78 10.42
C ILE A 389 -17.59 -8.58 9.50
N ILE A 390 -17.23 -7.35 9.90
CA ILE A 390 -17.30 -6.15 9.06
C ILE A 390 -16.40 -6.32 7.83
N SER A 391 -15.15 -6.76 8.04
CA SER A 391 -14.19 -6.96 6.95
C SER A 391 -14.70 -7.98 5.93
N SER A 392 -15.22 -9.12 6.40
CA SER A 392 -15.80 -10.15 5.53
C SER A 392 -17.02 -9.65 4.78
N SER A 393 -17.96 -9.04 5.48
CA SER A 393 -19.23 -8.57 4.90
C SER A 393 -19.00 -7.52 3.83
N THR A 394 -18.11 -6.56 4.06
CA THR A 394 -17.81 -5.50 3.09
C THR A 394 -17.07 -6.04 1.87
N LEU A 395 -16.17 -7.02 2.03
CA LEU A 395 -15.53 -7.72 0.92
C LEU A 395 -16.52 -8.55 0.11
N PHE A 396 -17.47 -9.22 0.76
CA PHE A 396 -18.53 -9.93 0.07
C PHE A 396 -19.43 -9.00 -0.73
N ILE A 397 -19.84 -7.87 -0.13
CA ILE A 397 -20.59 -6.81 -0.85
C ILE A 397 -19.77 -6.30 -2.03
N SER A 398 -18.48 -6.05 -1.84
CA SER A 398 -17.61 -5.67 -2.94
C SER A 398 -17.62 -6.71 -4.05
N ALA A 399 -17.48 -8.00 -3.74
CA ALA A 399 -17.54 -9.08 -4.73
C ALA A 399 -18.86 -9.06 -5.53
N LEU A 400 -19.99 -8.82 -4.86
CA LEU A 400 -21.30 -8.69 -5.53
C LEU A 400 -21.36 -7.46 -6.43
N LEU A 401 -20.82 -6.33 -5.99
CA LEU A 401 -20.79 -5.09 -6.78
C LEU A 401 -19.89 -5.23 -8.02
N TRP A 402 -18.82 -6.00 -7.95
CA TRP A 402 -17.93 -6.27 -9.09
C TRP A 402 -18.61 -7.04 -10.22
N PHE A 403 -19.72 -7.78 -9.99
CA PHE A 403 -20.53 -8.35 -11.07
C PHE A 403 -21.15 -7.30 -12.00
N LEU A 404 -21.27 -6.05 -11.54
CA LEU A 404 -21.78 -4.93 -12.36
C LEU A 404 -20.70 -4.32 -13.28
N VAL A 405 -19.44 -4.69 -13.08
CA VAL A 405 -18.29 -4.23 -13.88
C VAL A 405 -18.06 -5.19 -15.05
N LYS A 406 -17.99 -4.66 -16.26
CA LYS A 406 -17.76 -5.47 -17.47
C LYS A 406 -16.28 -5.71 -17.70
N ASP A 407 -15.92 -6.92 -18.13
CA ASP A 407 -14.57 -7.27 -18.54
C ASP A 407 -14.34 -6.90 -20.01
N SER A 408 -13.33 -6.09 -20.31
CA SER A 408 -13.06 -5.60 -21.67
C SER A 408 -12.47 -6.69 -22.58
N ASN A 409 -11.68 -7.61 -22.03
CA ASN A 409 -10.96 -8.62 -22.83
C ASN A 409 -11.84 -9.74 -23.39
N LEU A 410 -13.00 -10.01 -22.77
CA LEU A 410 -13.93 -11.03 -23.26
C LEU A 410 -14.74 -10.55 -24.47
N SER A 411 -14.95 -9.24 -24.64
CA SER A 411 -15.65 -8.68 -25.80
C SER A 411 -14.79 -8.76 -27.08
N ILE A 412 -13.50 -8.47 -26.98
CA ILE A 412 -12.55 -8.48 -28.10
C ILE A 412 -12.40 -9.93 -28.65
N LYS A 413 -12.30 -10.93 -27.75
CA LYS A 413 -12.22 -12.34 -28.16
C LYS A 413 -13.51 -12.85 -28.81
N LYS A 414 -14.68 -12.36 -28.38
CA LYS A 414 -15.96 -12.72 -29.03
C LYS A 414 -16.10 -12.08 -30.40
N GLU A 415 -15.72 -10.82 -30.57
CA GLU A 415 -15.79 -10.15 -31.89
C GLU A 415 -14.78 -10.74 -32.87
N SER A 416 -13.58 -11.13 -32.46
CA SER A 416 -12.60 -11.78 -33.33
C SER A 416 -13.02 -13.19 -33.75
N ILE A 417 -13.74 -13.93 -32.91
CA ILE A 417 -14.27 -15.26 -33.27
C ILE A 417 -15.47 -15.13 -34.24
N VAL A 418 -16.33 -14.12 -34.04
CA VAL A 418 -17.47 -13.88 -34.95
C VAL A 418 -17.00 -13.34 -36.29
N SER A 419 -15.94 -12.51 -36.33
CA SER A 419 -15.37 -12.01 -37.60
C SER A 419 -14.55 -13.04 -38.37
N SER A 420 -14.09 -14.12 -37.74
CA SER A 420 -13.37 -15.23 -38.38
C SER A 420 -14.29 -16.37 -38.85
N SER A 421 -15.59 -16.27 -38.55
CA SER A 421 -16.62 -17.26 -38.99
C SER A 421 -17.48 -16.77 -40.14
N HIS A 422 -17.14 -15.65 -40.76
CA HIS A 422 -17.65 -15.14 -42.04
C HIS A 422 -16.51 -15.02 -43.06
#